data_0f194013daf2f6b6d45d4fecd0e65d34
#
_entry.id   0f194013daf2f6b6d45d4fecd0e65d34
#
_cell.length_a   1.000
_cell.length_b   1.000
_cell.length_c   1.000
_cell.angle_alpha   90.00
_cell.angle_beta   90.00
_cell.angle_gamma   90.00
#
_symmetry.space_group_name_H-M   'P 1'
#
loop_
_entity.id
_entity.type
_entity.pdbx_description
1 polymer ?
#
loop_
_entity_poly.entity_id
_entity_poly.type
_entity_poly.pdbx_seq_one_letter_code
_entity_poly.pdbx_strand_id
1 'polypeptide(L)'
;MAVPQRRAKKCDESAPAWLLSWGDLTTLLLTFFVVMFNIGTIDEVDLNIMLSAFQGLGPREGGNTLETGKLAELGNTVMSLPTMERGQSLARAKRTALSVFQPEVKARKVRIKEDERGLIISLASDAYFRPASADVNIEESRTLLQNLALLLSSEDLRDRKFRIEGHTDSLATDPDGPFPTNWELSTARSTNVLHYLVDFGADEQRFQVAGYSDTVPIASNDTEEGRAYNRRVDVVILSEGHL
;
A
#
# COMPACT_ATOMS: atom_id res chain seq x y z
N MET A 1 -76.96 14.01 53.59
CA MET A 1 -75.53 14.32 53.42
C MET A 1 -74.86 13.16 52.70
N ALA A 2 -74.49 13.32 51.41
CA ALA A 2 -73.90 12.26 50.61
C ALA A 2 -72.36 12.41 50.70
N VAL A 3 -71.67 11.32 51.10
CA VAL A 3 -70.18 11.25 51.20
C VAL A 3 -69.62 11.10 49.79
N PRO A 4 -68.65 11.89 49.35
CA PRO A 4 -68.07 11.75 48.03
C PRO A 4 -67.08 10.53 48.02
N GLN A 5 -67.40 9.54 47.15
CA GLN A 5 -66.45 8.44 46.87
C GLN A 5 -65.20 8.92 46.20
N ARG A 6 -64.05 8.76 46.85
CA ARG A 6 -62.70 8.95 46.26
C ARG A 6 -62.50 7.92 45.17
N ARG A 7 -62.37 8.37 43.90
CA ARG A 7 -61.92 7.52 42.81
C ARG A 7 -60.44 7.06 43.11
N ALA A 8 -60.25 5.74 43.18
CA ALA A 8 -59.00 5.15 43.29
C ALA A 8 -58.10 5.56 42.05
N LYS A 9 -56.93 6.09 42.28
CA LYS A 9 -55.94 6.30 41.21
C LYS A 9 -55.60 4.94 40.59
N LYS A 10 -55.78 4.80 39.26
CA LYS A 10 -55.25 3.68 38.50
C LYS A 10 -53.74 3.67 38.73
N CYS A 11 -53.20 2.57 39.22
CA CYS A 11 -51.75 2.33 39.20
C CYS A 11 -51.30 2.30 37.73
N ASP A 12 -50.32 3.06 37.39
CA ASP A 12 -49.64 2.94 36.08
C ASP A 12 -49.21 1.48 35.91
N GLU A 13 -49.67 0.83 34.87
CA GLU A 13 -49.21 -0.51 34.51
C GLU A 13 -47.74 -0.44 34.26
N SER A 14 -46.94 -1.10 35.09
CA SER A 14 -45.52 -1.23 34.88
C SER A 14 -45.25 -1.88 33.51
N ALA A 15 -44.22 -1.39 32.79
CA ALA A 15 -43.85 -1.96 31.49
C ALA A 15 -43.75 -3.49 31.57
N PRO A 16 -44.26 -4.22 30.57
CA PRO A 16 -44.23 -5.69 30.60
C PRO A 16 -42.80 -6.20 30.68
N ALA A 17 -42.56 -7.21 31.51
CA ALA A 17 -41.21 -7.74 31.84
C ALA A 17 -40.41 -8.18 30.60
N TRP A 18 -41.05 -8.61 29.52
CA TRP A 18 -40.39 -8.98 28.28
C TRP A 18 -39.70 -7.77 27.58
N LEU A 19 -40.18 -6.56 27.83
CA LEU A 19 -39.64 -5.34 27.24
C LEU A 19 -38.21 -5.02 27.77
N LEU A 20 -37.92 -5.41 29.01
CA LEU A 20 -36.60 -5.31 29.60
C LEU A 20 -35.62 -6.27 28.90
N SER A 21 -36.03 -7.53 28.70
CA SER A 21 -35.20 -8.53 28.01
C SER A 21 -34.96 -8.14 26.55
N TRP A 22 -35.99 -7.60 25.88
CA TRP A 22 -35.90 -7.14 24.52
C TRP A 22 -34.98 -5.90 24.38
N GLY A 23 -35.06 -4.97 25.33
CA GLY A 23 -34.19 -3.80 25.41
C GLY A 23 -32.73 -4.18 25.64
N ASP A 24 -32.47 -5.16 26.50
CA ASP A 24 -31.09 -5.67 26.75
C ASP A 24 -30.48 -6.31 25.47
N LEU A 25 -31.29 -7.14 24.78
CA LEU A 25 -30.84 -7.79 23.52
C LEU A 25 -30.55 -6.76 22.42
N THR A 26 -31.38 -5.71 22.29
CA THR A 26 -31.16 -4.66 21.29
C THR A 26 -29.96 -3.78 21.62
N THR A 27 -29.69 -3.48 22.91
CA THR A 27 -28.48 -2.73 23.32
C THR A 27 -27.21 -3.54 23.14
N LEU A 28 -27.24 -4.86 23.44
CA LEU A 28 -26.10 -5.74 23.15
C LEU A 28 -25.81 -5.83 21.65
N LEU A 29 -26.86 -5.92 20.81
CA LEU A 29 -26.71 -5.92 19.37
C LEU A 29 -26.13 -4.58 18.87
N LEU A 30 -26.60 -3.46 19.41
CA LEU A 30 -26.10 -2.13 19.07
C LEU A 30 -24.61 -1.99 19.44
N THR A 31 -24.23 -2.38 20.66
CA THR A 31 -22.83 -2.33 21.11
C THR A 31 -21.94 -3.23 20.28
N PHE A 32 -22.42 -4.42 19.90
CA PHE A 32 -21.69 -5.31 18.99
C PHE A 32 -21.43 -4.64 17.64
N PHE A 33 -22.43 -4.02 17.02
CA PHE A 33 -22.22 -3.31 15.75
C PHE A 33 -21.30 -2.10 15.89
N VAL A 34 -21.41 -1.31 16.95
CA VAL A 34 -20.51 -0.17 17.19
C VAL A 34 -19.07 -0.63 17.33
N VAL A 35 -18.83 -1.73 18.06
CA VAL A 35 -17.49 -2.32 18.18
C VAL A 35 -16.99 -2.83 16.83
N MET A 36 -17.85 -3.53 16.04
CA MET A 36 -17.47 -4.03 14.71
C MET A 36 -17.16 -2.90 13.73
N PHE A 37 -17.88 -1.78 13.77
CA PHE A 37 -17.56 -0.61 12.97
C PHE A 37 -16.23 0.02 13.37
N ASN A 38 -15.87 -0.02 14.64
CA ASN A 38 -14.60 0.54 15.14
C ASN A 38 -13.40 -0.38 14.80
N ILE A 39 -13.61 -1.69 14.71
CA ILE A 39 -12.58 -2.67 14.31
C ILE A 39 -12.20 -2.50 12.83
N GLY A 40 -13.09 -2.03 11.97
CA GLY A 40 -12.82 -1.78 10.56
C GLY A 40 -11.78 -0.69 10.27
N THR A 41 -11.29 0.02 11.28
CA THR A 41 -10.23 1.04 11.20
C THR A 41 -8.94 0.61 11.89
N ILE A 42 -8.89 -0.63 12.41
CA ILE A 42 -7.65 -1.16 13.02
C ILE A 42 -6.72 -1.54 11.86
N ASP A 43 -5.62 -0.83 11.76
CA ASP A 43 -4.52 -1.18 10.86
C ASP A 43 -4.04 -2.61 11.18
N GLU A 44 -3.67 -3.38 10.16
CA GLU A 44 -3.15 -4.76 10.31
C GLU A 44 -2.01 -4.85 11.33
N VAL A 45 -1.30 -3.76 11.56
CA VAL A 45 -0.22 -3.61 12.54
C VAL A 45 -0.76 -3.74 13.98
N ASP A 46 -1.89 -3.10 14.30
CA ASP A 46 -2.49 -3.16 15.64
C ASP A 46 -3.06 -4.54 15.96
N LEU A 47 -3.63 -5.22 14.93
CA LEU A 47 -4.11 -6.59 15.09
C LEU A 47 -2.96 -7.57 15.36
N ASN A 48 -1.83 -7.43 14.66
CA ASN A 48 -0.65 -8.25 14.87
C ASN A 48 -0.01 -8.02 16.24
N ILE A 49 -0.03 -6.78 16.74
CA ILE A 49 0.45 -6.46 18.10
C ILE A 49 -0.46 -7.14 19.16
N MET A 50 -1.77 -7.09 18.98
CA MET A 50 -2.70 -7.78 19.87
C MET A 50 -2.52 -9.31 19.83
N LEU A 51 -2.40 -9.91 18.63
CA LEU A 51 -2.17 -11.34 18.48
C LEU A 51 -0.84 -11.80 19.08
N SER A 52 0.23 -11.00 18.94
CA SER A 52 1.53 -11.33 19.55
C SER A 52 1.49 -11.30 21.06
N ALA A 53 0.70 -10.41 21.67
CA ALA A 53 0.46 -10.37 23.11
C ALA A 53 -0.25 -11.64 23.62
N PHE A 54 -1.16 -12.22 22.80
CA PHE A 54 -1.84 -13.47 23.14
C PHE A 54 -0.98 -14.72 22.89
N GLN A 55 -0.07 -14.72 21.92
CA GLN A 55 0.85 -15.85 21.66
C GLN A 55 1.85 -16.09 22.79
N GLY A 56 2.08 -15.09 23.66
CA GLY A 56 2.87 -15.24 24.90
C GLY A 56 2.15 -15.94 26.04
N LEU A 57 0.84 -16.20 25.91
CA LEU A 57 -0.03 -16.78 26.96
C LEU A 57 -0.24 -18.31 26.80
N GLY A 58 0.65 -19.03 26.06
CA GLY A 58 0.63 -20.49 26.01
C GLY A 58 0.76 -21.10 27.40
N PRO A 59 0.22 -22.34 27.64
CA PRO A 59 0.22 -22.97 28.95
C PRO A 59 1.66 -23.24 29.42
N ARG A 60 2.18 -22.36 30.27
CA ARG A 60 3.39 -22.56 31.02
C ARG A 60 3.00 -22.87 32.48
N GLU A 61 3.32 -24.06 32.91
CA GLU A 61 3.28 -24.43 34.34
C GLU A 61 4.19 -23.46 35.11
N GLY A 62 3.63 -22.78 36.10
CA GLY A 62 4.37 -21.95 37.06
C GLY A 62 4.11 -20.47 36.90
N GLY A 63 3.04 -20.00 37.57
CA GLY A 63 2.70 -18.59 37.66
C GLY A 63 3.78 -17.77 38.32
N ASN A 64 4.23 -16.72 37.63
CA ASN A 64 4.74 -15.51 38.25
C ASN A 64 4.10 -14.33 37.52
N THR A 65 3.38 -13.53 38.30
CA THR A 65 2.74 -12.29 37.92
C THR A 65 3.72 -11.38 37.17
N LEU A 66 3.27 -10.86 36.05
CA LEU A 66 3.95 -9.90 35.18
C LEU A 66 4.65 -8.79 35.98
N GLU A 67 5.97 -8.87 36.08
CA GLU A 67 6.77 -7.72 36.46
C GLU A 67 6.70 -6.69 35.34
N THR A 68 6.32 -5.46 35.65
CA THR A 68 6.14 -4.33 34.74
C THR A 68 7.38 -4.04 33.87
N GLY A 69 8.58 -4.52 34.29
CA GLY A 69 9.82 -4.41 33.51
C GLY A 69 9.88 -5.26 32.24
N LYS A 70 9.27 -6.46 32.27
CA LYS A 70 9.31 -7.39 31.12
C LYS A 70 8.37 -6.98 29.97
N LEU A 71 7.29 -6.26 30.25
CA LEU A 71 6.41 -5.70 29.21
C LEU A 71 7.07 -4.57 28.43
N ALA A 72 7.87 -3.73 29.11
CA ALA A 72 8.62 -2.67 28.43
C ALA A 72 9.75 -3.24 27.56
N GLU A 73 10.37 -4.34 27.99
CA GLU A 73 11.40 -5.04 27.22
C GLU A 73 10.81 -5.80 26.03
N LEU A 74 9.62 -6.42 26.17
CA LEU A 74 8.88 -7.02 25.05
C LEU A 74 8.44 -5.95 24.02
N GLY A 75 7.98 -4.79 24.49
CA GLY A 75 7.62 -3.66 23.61
C GLY A 75 8.82 -3.18 22.79
N ASN A 76 9.99 -3.05 23.41
CA ASN A 76 11.22 -2.71 22.69
C ASN A 76 11.68 -3.83 21.75
N THR A 77 11.53 -5.10 22.13
CA THR A 77 11.92 -6.25 21.29
C THR A 77 10.98 -6.40 20.09
N VAL A 78 9.68 -6.11 20.25
CA VAL A 78 8.71 -6.12 19.13
C VAL A 78 8.97 -4.94 18.17
N MET A 79 9.35 -3.78 18.67
CA MET A 79 9.76 -2.62 17.87
C MET A 79 11.08 -2.85 17.11
N SER A 80 11.94 -3.75 17.59
CA SER A 80 13.23 -4.10 16.97
C SER A 80 13.18 -5.37 16.11
N LEU A 81 11.99 -5.95 15.87
CA LEU A 81 11.87 -7.06 14.91
C LEU A 81 12.23 -6.56 13.51
N PRO A 82 13.14 -7.25 12.80
CA PRO A 82 13.57 -6.86 11.45
C PRO A 82 12.41 -6.61 10.47
N THR A 83 11.32 -7.36 10.59
CA THR A 83 10.10 -7.21 9.79
C THR A 83 9.35 -5.89 10.05
N MET A 84 9.35 -5.39 11.29
CA MET A 84 8.73 -4.10 11.61
C MET A 84 9.57 -2.91 11.17
N GLU A 85 10.89 -2.98 11.36
CA GLU A 85 11.80 -1.94 10.86
C GLU A 85 11.73 -1.82 9.34
N ARG A 86 11.59 -2.94 8.64
CA ARG A 86 11.48 -3.01 7.19
C ARG A 86 10.13 -2.51 6.66
N GLY A 87 9.02 -2.79 7.36
CA GLY A 87 7.71 -2.19 7.06
C GLY A 87 7.73 -0.67 7.25
N GLN A 88 8.40 -0.18 8.30
CA GLN A 88 8.58 1.25 8.55
C GLN A 88 9.48 1.91 7.50
N SER A 89 10.51 1.21 6.97
CA SER A 89 11.39 1.74 5.93
C SER A 89 10.62 1.98 4.63
N LEU A 90 9.73 1.06 4.23
CA LEU A 90 8.89 1.21 3.05
C LEU A 90 7.88 2.37 3.21
N ALA A 91 7.27 2.49 4.40
CA ALA A 91 6.37 3.60 4.71
C ALA A 91 7.09 4.96 4.70
N ARG A 92 8.35 5.03 5.18
CA ARG A 92 9.19 6.22 5.08
C ARG A 92 9.53 6.53 3.63
N ALA A 93 9.97 5.54 2.86
CA ALA A 93 10.26 5.69 1.44
C ALA A 93 9.03 6.20 0.66
N LYS A 94 7.84 5.69 0.94
CA LYS A 94 6.58 6.18 0.36
C LYS A 94 6.32 7.65 0.67
N ARG A 95 6.51 8.08 1.93
CA ARG A 95 6.34 9.50 2.32
C ARG A 95 7.36 10.38 1.60
N THR A 96 8.61 9.95 1.53
CA THR A 96 9.67 10.67 0.83
C THR A 96 9.37 10.74 -0.66
N ALA A 97 8.96 9.63 -1.30
CA ALA A 97 8.56 9.61 -2.69
C ALA A 97 7.40 10.57 -2.97
N LEU A 98 6.35 10.56 -2.14
CA LEU A 98 5.22 11.48 -2.28
C LEU A 98 5.62 12.94 -2.13
N SER A 99 6.58 13.27 -1.26
CA SER A 99 7.06 14.64 -1.09
C SER A 99 7.95 15.10 -2.24
N VAL A 100 8.86 14.24 -2.69
CA VAL A 100 9.81 14.54 -3.77
C VAL A 100 9.11 14.66 -5.12
N PHE A 101 8.18 13.74 -5.42
CA PHE A 101 7.48 13.68 -6.71
C PHE A 101 6.10 14.38 -6.70
N GLN A 102 5.81 15.23 -5.71
CA GLN A 102 4.53 15.93 -5.62
C GLN A 102 4.16 16.72 -6.89
N PRO A 103 5.08 17.47 -7.54
CA PRO A 103 4.78 18.17 -8.80
C PRO A 103 4.38 17.22 -9.91
N GLU A 104 5.12 16.13 -10.10
CA GLU A 104 4.91 15.12 -11.15
C GLU A 104 3.63 14.32 -10.91
N VAL A 105 3.30 14.04 -9.64
CA VAL A 105 2.05 13.38 -9.26
C VAL A 105 0.85 14.28 -9.58
N LYS A 106 0.92 15.59 -9.27
CA LYS A 106 -0.11 16.56 -9.64
C LYS A 106 -0.27 16.70 -11.15
N ALA A 107 0.83 16.61 -11.88
CA ALA A 107 0.84 16.64 -13.35
C ALA A 107 0.42 15.29 -13.98
N ARG A 108 0.11 14.26 -13.19
CA ARG A 108 -0.21 12.89 -13.62
C ARG A 108 0.90 12.20 -14.42
N LYS A 109 2.13 12.69 -14.35
CA LYS A 109 3.32 12.10 -14.97
C LYS A 109 3.87 10.93 -14.14
N VAL A 110 3.68 10.97 -12.82
CA VAL A 110 4.10 9.92 -11.88
C VAL A 110 2.90 9.50 -11.03
N ARG A 111 2.80 8.20 -10.76
CA ARG A 111 1.83 7.63 -9.81
C ARG A 111 2.58 6.80 -8.79
N ILE A 112 2.16 6.88 -7.54
CA ILE A 112 2.74 6.12 -6.44
C ILE A 112 1.64 5.28 -5.82
N LYS A 113 1.81 3.96 -5.86
CA LYS A 113 0.88 2.96 -5.31
C LYS A 113 1.66 1.96 -4.48
N GLU A 114 1.02 1.40 -3.50
CA GLU A 114 1.52 0.26 -2.73
C GLU A 114 0.62 -0.94 -2.97
N ASP A 115 1.21 -2.09 -3.21
CA ASP A 115 0.53 -3.37 -3.34
C ASP A 115 1.32 -4.48 -2.64
N GLU A 116 0.89 -5.74 -2.79
CA GLU A 116 1.53 -6.90 -2.17
C GLU A 116 3.01 -7.07 -2.58
N ARG A 117 3.38 -6.63 -3.78
CA ARG A 117 4.76 -6.70 -4.30
C ARG A 117 5.66 -5.66 -3.65
N GLY A 118 5.10 -4.54 -3.17
CA GLY A 118 5.82 -3.45 -2.54
C GLY A 118 5.34 -2.06 -2.97
N LEU A 119 6.25 -1.09 -2.96
CA LEU A 119 5.96 0.28 -3.38
C LEU A 119 6.26 0.44 -4.87
N ILE A 120 5.25 0.82 -5.64
CA ILE A 120 5.32 1.01 -7.09
C ILE A 120 5.33 2.51 -7.41
N ILE A 121 6.33 2.94 -8.16
CA ILE A 121 6.44 4.28 -8.73
C ILE A 121 6.28 4.13 -10.24
N SER A 122 5.09 4.48 -10.76
CA SER A 122 4.76 4.39 -12.19
C SER A 122 5.08 5.68 -12.91
N LEU A 123 5.90 5.60 -13.94
CA LEU A 123 6.28 6.68 -14.83
C LEU A 123 5.44 6.59 -16.11
N ALA A 124 4.66 7.63 -16.43
CA ALA A 124 3.89 7.67 -17.68
C ALA A 124 4.84 7.74 -18.89
N SER A 125 4.80 6.74 -19.78
CA SER A 125 5.72 6.67 -20.93
C SER A 125 5.63 7.91 -21.81
N ASP A 126 4.45 8.41 -22.05
CA ASP A 126 4.22 9.57 -22.94
C ASP A 126 4.86 10.87 -22.43
N ALA A 127 5.16 10.93 -21.12
CA ALA A 127 5.82 12.08 -20.51
C ALA A 127 7.36 12.00 -20.58
N TYR A 128 7.93 10.80 -20.70
CA TYR A 128 9.37 10.59 -20.52
C TYR A 128 10.07 9.89 -21.68
N PHE A 129 9.30 9.30 -22.61
CA PHE A 129 9.84 8.63 -23.79
C PHE A 129 9.37 9.34 -25.06
N ARG A 130 10.14 9.23 -26.13
CA ARG A 130 9.69 9.62 -27.45
C ARG A 130 8.61 8.67 -27.95
N PRO A 131 7.65 9.14 -28.75
CA PRO A 131 6.61 8.28 -29.32
C PRO A 131 7.20 7.08 -30.06
N ALA A 132 6.63 5.88 -29.84
CA ALA A 132 7.06 4.62 -30.44
C ALA A 132 8.56 4.29 -30.28
N SER A 133 9.23 4.89 -29.29
CA SER A 133 10.66 4.69 -29.01
C SER A 133 10.88 4.25 -27.57
N ALA A 134 12.05 3.66 -27.33
CA ALA A 134 12.58 3.41 -26.00
C ALA A 134 13.56 4.51 -25.54
N ASP A 135 13.79 5.53 -26.38
CA ASP A 135 14.67 6.65 -26.02
C ASP A 135 14.01 7.55 -25.00
N VAL A 136 14.70 7.72 -23.88
CA VAL A 136 14.25 8.62 -22.81
C VAL A 136 14.50 10.07 -23.23
N ASN A 137 13.49 10.92 -23.10
CA ASN A 137 13.67 12.36 -23.22
C ASN A 137 14.39 12.90 -21.99
N ILE A 138 15.72 12.90 -22.04
CA ILE A 138 16.57 13.20 -20.88
C ILE A 138 16.41 14.66 -20.40
N GLU A 139 16.06 15.58 -21.28
CA GLU A 139 15.86 16.98 -20.89
C GLU A 139 14.70 17.14 -19.91
N GLU A 140 13.60 16.42 -20.15
CA GLU A 140 12.42 16.44 -19.28
C GLU A 140 12.53 15.46 -18.10
N SER A 141 13.30 14.38 -18.26
CA SER A 141 13.33 13.26 -17.31
C SER A 141 14.48 13.35 -16.32
N ARG A 142 15.52 14.15 -16.60
CA ARG A 142 16.76 14.18 -15.81
C ARG A 142 16.52 14.37 -14.32
N THR A 143 15.79 15.40 -13.95
CA THR A 143 15.52 15.73 -12.53
C THR A 143 14.75 14.62 -11.83
N LEU A 144 13.76 14.06 -12.51
CA LEU A 144 12.97 12.95 -11.99
C LEU A 144 13.85 11.71 -11.76
N LEU A 145 14.64 11.31 -12.77
CA LEU A 145 15.48 10.11 -12.67
C LEU A 145 16.60 10.29 -11.65
N GLN A 146 17.18 11.48 -11.50
CA GLN A 146 18.13 11.80 -10.44
C GLN A 146 17.50 11.68 -9.05
N ASN A 147 16.33 12.27 -8.86
CA ASN A 147 15.61 12.18 -7.58
C ASN A 147 15.21 10.73 -7.28
N LEU A 148 14.83 9.95 -8.31
CA LEU A 148 14.51 8.54 -8.17
C LEU A 148 15.76 7.74 -7.79
N ALA A 149 16.89 7.95 -8.45
CA ALA A 149 18.16 7.30 -8.10
C ALA A 149 18.59 7.62 -6.65
N LEU A 150 18.46 8.88 -6.22
CA LEU A 150 18.72 9.29 -4.84
C LEU A 150 17.80 8.60 -3.84
N LEU A 151 16.50 8.52 -4.15
CA LEU A 151 15.52 7.80 -3.31
C LEU A 151 15.90 6.31 -3.17
N LEU A 152 16.21 5.63 -4.29
CA LEU A 152 16.54 4.21 -4.30
C LEU A 152 17.90 3.91 -3.63
N SER A 153 18.79 4.90 -3.58
CA SER A 153 20.08 4.82 -2.90
C SER A 153 20.03 5.24 -1.43
N SER A 154 18.84 5.60 -0.92
CA SER A 154 18.67 6.02 0.48
C SER A 154 18.94 4.88 1.46
N GLU A 155 19.38 5.23 2.68
CA GLU A 155 19.68 4.26 3.75
C GLU A 155 18.44 3.42 4.13
N ASP A 156 17.24 4.02 4.09
CA ASP A 156 15.98 3.31 4.36
C ASP A 156 15.72 2.15 3.38
N LEU A 157 16.33 2.18 2.20
CA LEU A 157 16.16 1.17 1.15
C LEU A 157 17.41 0.33 0.89
N ARG A 158 18.45 0.41 1.75
CA ARG A 158 19.75 -0.22 1.56
C ARG A 158 19.68 -1.71 1.24
N ASP A 159 18.81 -2.44 1.95
CA ASP A 159 18.68 -3.90 1.82
C ASP A 159 17.58 -4.32 0.84
N ARG A 160 16.99 -3.36 0.10
CA ARG A 160 15.89 -3.64 -0.83
C ARG A 160 16.40 -3.95 -2.22
N LYS A 161 15.67 -4.84 -2.89
CA LYS A 161 15.79 -5.09 -4.33
C LYS A 161 14.72 -4.31 -5.07
N PHE A 162 15.02 -4.01 -6.32
CA PHE A 162 14.16 -3.23 -7.19
C PHE A 162 13.85 -4.01 -8.46
N ARG A 163 12.68 -3.76 -9.04
CA ARG A 163 12.34 -4.29 -10.36
C ARG A 163 11.81 -3.15 -11.21
N ILE A 164 12.31 -3.07 -12.44
CA ILE A 164 11.82 -2.11 -13.43
C ILE A 164 10.99 -2.89 -14.43
N GLU A 165 9.70 -2.55 -14.53
CA GLU A 165 8.70 -3.24 -15.33
C GLU A 165 8.22 -2.32 -16.46
N GLY A 166 8.43 -2.72 -17.72
CA GLY A 166 7.93 -2.01 -18.89
C GLY A 166 6.57 -2.53 -19.34
N HIS A 167 5.66 -1.62 -19.65
CA HIS A 167 4.32 -1.91 -20.13
C HIS A 167 3.99 -1.06 -21.34
N THR A 168 3.23 -1.65 -22.29
CA THR A 168 2.68 -0.95 -23.45
C THR A 168 1.15 -0.95 -23.41
N ASP A 169 0.53 -0.28 -24.36
CA ASP A 169 -0.87 -0.50 -24.71
C ASP A 169 -1.01 -1.67 -25.70
N SER A 170 -2.23 -1.94 -26.12
CA SER A 170 -2.56 -3.03 -27.05
C SER A 170 -2.33 -2.67 -28.53
N LEU A 171 -1.85 -1.46 -28.85
CA LEU A 171 -1.54 -1.10 -30.22
C LEU A 171 -0.26 -1.82 -30.68
N ALA A 172 -0.31 -2.40 -31.88
CA ALA A 172 0.86 -3.05 -32.45
C ALA A 172 1.95 -2.02 -32.78
N THR A 173 3.20 -2.42 -32.55
CA THR A 173 4.38 -1.69 -33.00
C THR A 173 4.59 -1.89 -34.50
N ASP A 174 5.48 -1.11 -35.09
CA ASP A 174 5.90 -1.31 -36.49
C ASP A 174 6.79 -2.58 -36.57
N PRO A 175 6.36 -3.63 -37.30
CA PRO A 175 7.14 -4.88 -37.42
C PRO A 175 8.50 -4.72 -38.09
N ASP A 176 8.65 -3.71 -38.94
CA ASP A 176 9.90 -3.36 -39.66
C ASP A 176 10.74 -2.36 -38.87
N GLY A 177 10.25 -1.89 -37.74
CA GLY A 177 10.92 -0.92 -36.88
C GLY A 177 11.95 -1.56 -35.94
N PRO A 178 12.61 -0.73 -35.11
CA PRO A 178 13.61 -1.21 -34.13
C PRO A 178 13.04 -2.11 -33.03
N PHE A 179 11.73 -2.08 -32.81
CA PHE A 179 11.00 -2.88 -31.83
C PHE A 179 9.82 -3.57 -32.53
N PRO A 180 10.03 -4.77 -33.09
CA PRO A 180 9.02 -5.47 -33.89
C PRO A 180 7.74 -5.82 -33.13
N THR A 181 7.84 -6.01 -31.81
CA THR A 181 6.68 -6.28 -30.96
C THR A 181 6.69 -5.42 -29.68
N ASN A 182 5.55 -5.38 -29.00
CA ASN A 182 5.41 -4.72 -27.70
C ASN A 182 6.33 -5.32 -26.61
N TRP A 183 6.79 -6.56 -26.78
CA TRP A 183 7.72 -7.22 -25.88
C TRP A 183 9.11 -6.56 -25.92
N GLU A 184 9.66 -6.36 -27.11
CA GLU A 184 10.95 -5.68 -27.29
C GLU A 184 10.87 -4.23 -26.80
N LEU A 185 9.78 -3.51 -27.18
CA LEU A 185 9.61 -2.12 -26.81
C LEU A 185 9.53 -1.96 -25.28
N SER A 186 8.71 -2.78 -24.61
CA SER A 186 8.55 -2.71 -23.15
C SER A 186 9.85 -3.04 -22.40
N THR A 187 10.56 -4.08 -22.86
CA THR A 187 11.86 -4.47 -22.28
C THR A 187 12.93 -3.41 -22.51
N ALA A 188 13.00 -2.83 -23.71
CA ALA A 188 13.95 -1.77 -24.02
C ALA A 188 13.73 -0.51 -23.16
N ARG A 189 12.46 -0.12 -22.95
CA ARG A 189 12.13 1.01 -22.07
C ARG A 189 12.58 0.80 -20.64
N SER A 190 12.29 -0.37 -20.06
CA SER A 190 12.71 -0.68 -18.69
C SER A 190 14.24 -0.76 -18.56
N THR A 191 14.93 -1.31 -19.56
CA THR A 191 16.41 -1.37 -19.59
C THR A 191 17.01 0.04 -19.68
N ASN A 192 16.46 0.93 -20.51
CA ASN A 192 16.97 2.29 -20.63
C ASN A 192 16.77 3.09 -19.33
N VAL A 193 15.64 2.90 -18.63
CA VAL A 193 15.45 3.51 -17.31
C VAL A 193 16.51 3.00 -16.33
N LEU A 194 16.81 1.69 -16.32
CA LEU A 194 17.89 1.14 -15.49
C LEU A 194 19.23 1.84 -15.76
N HIS A 195 19.63 1.95 -17.04
CA HIS A 195 20.90 2.57 -17.39
C HIS A 195 21.01 4.00 -16.85
N TYR A 196 19.96 4.81 -17.00
CA TYR A 196 19.96 6.17 -16.44
C TYR A 196 20.00 6.20 -14.91
N LEU A 197 19.30 5.28 -14.23
CA LEU A 197 19.37 5.19 -12.76
C LEU A 197 20.78 4.83 -12.28
N VAL A 198 21.45 3.91 -12.99
CA VAL A 198 22.85 3.55 -12.71
C VAL A 198 23.79 4.71 -12.99
N ASP A 199 23.61 5.43 -14.10
CA ASP A 199 24.38 6.64 -14.45
C ASP A 199 24.23 7.74 -13.38
N PHE A 200 23.08 7.78 -12.70
CA PHE A 200 22.82 8.69 -11.57
C PHE A 200 23.19 8.11 -10.20
N GLY A 201 23.89 6.97 -10.16
CA GLY A 201 24.51 6.42 -8.96
C GLY A 201 23.72 5.33 -8.22
N ALA A 202 22.69 4.77 -8.84
CA ALA A 202 22.01 3.60 -8.27
C ALA A 202 22.86 2.33 -8.46
N ASP A 203 22.83 1.42 -7.49
CA ASP A 203 23.58 0.16 -7.54
C ASP A 203 22.87 -0.86 -8.44
N GLU A 204 23.47 -1.15 -9.61
CA GLU A 204 22.94 -2.07 -10.62
C GLU A 204 22.62 -3.46 -10.07
N GLN A 205 23.40 -3.98 -9.11
CA GLN A 205 23.24 -5.32 -8.56
C GLN A 205 21.92 -5.52 -7.79
N ARG A 206 21.25 -4.43 -7.52
CA ARG A 206 19.97 -4.41 -6.78
C ARG A 206 18.76 -4.42 -7.69
N PHE A 207 18.96 -4.38 -9.02
CA PHE A 207 17.86 -4.26 -9.98
C PHE A 207 17.59 -5.54 -10.74
N GLN A 208 16.34 -5.73 -11.07
CA GLN A 208 15.82 -6.67 -12.04
C GLN A 208 15.05 -5.90 -13.11
N VAL A 209 15.08 -6.36 -14.36
CA VAL A 209 14.36 -5.75 -15.47
C VAL A 209 13.38 -6.76 -16.04
N ALA A 210 12.16 -6.31 -16.35
CA ALA A 210 11.13 -7.11 -16.98
C ALA A 210 10.35 -6.28 -18.01
N GLY A 211 9.95 -6.92 -19.12
CA GLY A 211 9.01 -6.38 -20.07
C GLY A 211 7.73 -7.21 -20.03
N TYR A 212 6.58 -6.56 -19.96
CA TYR A 212 5.28 -7.21 -19.87
C TYR A 212 4.40 -6.97 -21.09
N SER A 213 4.90 -6.24 -22.10
CA SER A 213 4.08 -5.91 -23.26
C SER A 213 2.75 -5.27 -22.82
N ASP A 214 1.64 -5.64 -23.42
CA ASP A 214 0.27 -5.24 -23.10
C ASP A 214 -0.49 -6.23 -22.21
N THR A 215 0.22 -7.21 -21.63
CA THR A 215 -0.40 -8.36 -20.88
C THR A 215 -0.93 -7.98 -19.51
N VAL A 216 -0.48 -6.86 -18.93
CA VAL A 216 -0.86 -6.41 -17.58
C VAL A 216 -1.44 -5.00 -17.65
N PRO A 217 -2.64 -4.80 -18.23
CA PRO A 217 -3.26 -3.50 -18.30
C PRO A 217 -3.81 -3.07 -16.95
N ILE A 218 -3.74 -1.77 -16.65
CA ILE A 218 -4.34 -1.15 -15.44
C ILE A 218 -5.58 -0.32 -15.75
N ALA A 219 -5.84 -0.09 -17.04
CA ALA A 219 -7.02 0.59 -17.56
C ALA A 219 -7.46 -0.07 -18.86
N SER A 220 -8.70 0.25 -19.34
CA SER A 220 -9.18 -0.29 -20.60
C SER A 220 -8.35 0.23 -21.79
N ASN A 221 -7.97 -0.66 -22.70
CA ASN A 221 -7.30 -0.30 -23.96
C ASN A 221 -8.26 0.28 -25.02
N ASP A 222 -9.58 0.30 -24.77
CA ASP A 222 -10.57 0.81 -25.72
C ASP A 222 -10.52 2.35 -25.84
N THR A 223 -10.13 3.03 -24.75
CA THR A 223 -10.05 4.49 -24.71
C THR A 223 -8.60 4.97 -24.80
N GLU A 224 -8.38 6.15 -25.40
CA GLU A 224 -7.03 6.74 -25.50
C GLU A 224 -6.46 7.04 -24.11
N GLU A 225 -7.29 7.54 -23.19
CA GLU A 225 -6.87 7.77 -21.82
C GLU A 225 -6.43 6.48 -21.13
N GLY A 226 -7.17 5.39 -21.33
CA GLY A 226 -6.81 4.09 -20.76
C GLY A 226 -5.52 3.55 -21.34
N ARG A 227 -5.31 3.67 -22.65
CA ARG A 227 -4.03 3.31 -23.31
C ARG A 227 -2.87 4.13 -22.76
N ALA A 228 -3.05 5.44 -22.59
CA ALA A 228 -2.03 6.31 -21.98
C ALA A 228 -1.66 5.87 -20.55
N TYR A 229 -2.62 5.36 -19.77
CA TYR A 229 -2.34 4.77 -18.46
C TYR A 229 -1.58 3.44 -18.56
N ASN A 230 -1.82 2.66 -19.60
CA ASN A 230 -1.14 1.36 -19.79
C ASN A 230 0.29 1.55 -20.29
N ARG A 231 0.58 2.57 -21.12
CA ARG A 231 1.94 2.95 -21.53
C ARG A 231 2.72 3.52 -20.35
N ARG A 232 3.42 2.67 -19.61
CA ARG A 232 4.14 3.07 -18.39
C ARG A 232 5.42 2.26 -18.16
N VAL A 233 6.28 2.77 -17.33
CA VAL A 233 7.37 2.01 -16.70
C VAL A 233 7.18 2.08 -15.20
N ASP A 234 7.07 0.93 -14.56
CA ASP A 234 6.89 0.79 -13.13
C ASP A 234 8.24 0.49 -12.47
N VAL A 235 8.65 1.31 -11.51
CA VAL A 235 9.80 1.03 -10.64
C VAL A 235 9.25 0.51 -9.32
N VAL A 236 9.46 -0.78 -9.08
CA VAL A 236 8.93 -1.50 -7.93
C VAL A 236 10.01 -1.68 -6.89
N ILE A 237 9.80 -1.13 -5.71
CA ILE A 237 10.61 -1.39 -4.52
C ILE A 237 10.02 -2.64 -3.86
N LEU A 238 10.70 -3.79 -4.02
CA LEU A 238 10.14 -5.08 -3.65
C LEU A 238 9.97 -5.23 -2.14
N SER A 239 8.81 -5.77 -1.75
CA SER A 239 8.59 -6.26 -0.39
C SER A 239 9.30 -7.61 -0.20
N GLU A 240 9.49 -8.03 1.05
CA GLU A 240 10.08 -9.34 1.34
C GLU A 240 9.17 -10.47 0.88
N GLY A 241 9.76 -11.48 0.25
CA GLY A 241 9.04 -12.65 -0.27
C GLY A 241 8.75 -12.63 -1.77
N HIS A 242 9.05 -11.54 -2.47
CA HIS A 242 8.91 -11.41 -3.93
C HIS A 242 10.26 -11.30 -4.68
N LEU A 243 11.31 -11.91 -4.12
CA LEU A 243 12.66 -11.99 -4.71
C LEU A 243 12.76 -13.10 -5.74
#